data_8da500725eefa0c0176722da82715d1e
#
_entry.id   8da500725eefa0c0176722da82715d1e
#
_cell.length_a   1.000
_cell.length_b   1.000
_cell.length_c   1.000
_cell.angle_alpha   90.00
_cell.angle_beta   90.00
_cell.angle_gamma   90.00
#
_symmetry.space_group_name_H-M   'P 1'
#
loop_
_entity.id
_entity.type
_entity.pdbx_description
1 polymer ?
#
loop_
_entity_poly.entity_id
_entity_poly.type
_entity_poly.pdbx_seq_one_letter_code
_entity_poly.pdbx_strand_id
1 'polypeptide(L)'
;MTTERIGTAITCLTGGFLIWLGHFLFIYSFTGLACTRSDWAGRTLIGQPLIPTVIGISTAVALAALVLVVVRNRAAPAASAAITDPRFSRQVALGGAGLAAIAVLWQGLFSILAVPACY
;
A
#
# COMPACT_ATOMS: atom_id res chain seq x y z
N MET A 1 -15.19 -20.60 -15.19
CA MET A 1 -13.97 -21.10 -14.53
C MET A 1 -12.70 -20.42 -14.99
N THR A 2 -12.48 -20.25 -16.28
CA THR A 2 -11.31 -19.52 -16.82
C THR A 2 -11.29 -18.04 -16.43
N THR A 3 -12.44 -17.38 -16.36
CA THR A 3 -12.56 -15.94 -16.01
C THR A 3 -12.19 -15.66 -14.56
N GLU A 4 -12.56 -16.54 -13.62
CA GLU A 4 -12.19 -16.40 -12.20
C GLU A 4 -10.69 -16.59 -11.99
N ARG A 5 -10.08 -17.55 -12.69
CA ARG A 5 -8.63 -17.79 -12.63
C ARG A 5 -7.83 -16.61 -13.19
N ILE A 6 -8.30 -16.03 -14.29
CA ILE A 6 -7.68 -14.84 -14.89
C ILE A 6 -7.82 -13.64 -13.95
N GLY A 7 -8.99 -13.42 -13.37
CA GLY A 7 -9.23 -12.37 -12.39
C GLY A 7 -8.32 -12.48 -11.17
N THR A 8 -8.18 -13.69 -10.62
CA THR A 8 -7.29 -13.94 -9.48
C THR A 8 -5.83 -13.70 -9.83
N ALA A 9 -5.38 -14.16 -11.00
CA ALA A 9 -4.02 -13.96 -11.43
C ALA A 9 -3.69 -12.47 -11.66
N ILE A 10 -4.59 -11.72 -12.28
CA ILE A 10 -4.46 -10.28 -12.48
C ILE A 10 -4.41 -9.56 -11.11
N THR A 11 -5.29 -9.92 -10.20
CA THR A 11 -5.32 -9.34 -8.85
C THR A 11 -4.02 -9.62 -8.09
N CYS A 12 -3.46 -10.82 -8.21
CA CYS A 12 -2.17 -11.17 -7.62
C CYS A 12 -1.00 -10.39 -8.23
N LEU A 13 -1.00 -10.20 -9.55
CA LEU A 13 0.05 -9.45 -10.26
C LEU A 13 -0.03 -7.95 -9.98
N THR A 14 -1.24 -7.40 -9.91
CA THR A 14 -1.49 -5.97 -9.71
C THR A 14 -1.70 -5.58 -8.25
N GLY A 15 -1.78 -6.54 -7.34
CA GLY A 15 -2.09 -6.32 -5.92
C GLY A 15 -1.15 -5.32 -5.26
N GLY A 16 0.15 -5.42 -5.52
CA GLY A 16 1.13 -4.46 -5.01
C GLY A 16 0.87 -3.04 -5.49
N PHE A 17 0.58 -2.88 -6.76
CA PHE A 17 0.26 -1.58 -7.36
C PHE A 17 -1.05 -0.99 -6.79
N LEU A 18 -2.08 -1.81 -6.63
CA LEU A 18 -3.36 -1.38 -6.07
C LEU A 18 -3.23 -0.94 -4.60
N ILE A 19 -2.44 -1.66 -3.82
CA ILE A 19 -2.16 -1.30 -2.41
C ILE A 19 -1.40 0.03 -2.36
N TRP A 20 -0.36 0.18 -3.17
CA TRP A 20 0.38 1.43 -3.26
C TRP A 20 -0.52 2.60 -3.67
N LEU A 21 -1.32 2.43 -4.72
CA LEU A 21 -2.23 3.45 -5.21
C LEU A 21 -3.28 3.85 -4.16
N GLY A 22 -3.88 2.87 -3.48
CA GLY A 22 -4.82 3.10 -2.39
C GLY A 22 -4.19 3.86 -1.23
N HIS A 23 -2.99 3.47 -0.83
CA HIS A 23 -2.21 4.17 0.20
C HIS A 23 -1.88 5.61 -0.22
N PHE A 24 -1.44 5.80 -1.47
CA PHE A 24 -1.17 7.12 -2.02
C PHE A 24 -2.39 8.04 -1.98
N LEU A 25 -3.51 7.58 -2.51
CA LEU A 25 -4.76 8.34 -2.51
C LEU A 25 -5.24 8.67 -1.09
N PHE A 26 -5.12 7.71 -0.18
CA PHE A 26 -5.50 7.91 1.22
C PHE A 26 -4.65 9.00 1.88
N ILE A 27 -3.32 8.91 1.79
CA ILE A 27 -2.42 9.91 2.39
C ILE A 27 -2.67 11.29 1.78
N TYR A 28 -2.78 11.36 0.46
CA TYR A 28 -2.98 12.64 -0.23
C TYR A 28 -4.30 13.30 0.16
N SER A 29 -5.39 12.54 0.18
CA SER A 29 -6.71 13.02 0.57
C SER A 29 -6.75 13.40 2.04
N PHE A 30 -6.17 12.57 2.91
CA PHE A 30 -6.15 12.81 4.35
C PHE A 30 -5.33 14.06 4.69
N THR A 31 -4.13 14.18 4.13
CA THR A 31 -3.26 15.34 4.38
C THR A 31 -3.89 16.62 3.85
N GLY A 32 -4.47 16.59 2.64
CA GLY A 32 -5.20 17.73 2.09
C GLY A 32 -6.37 18.17 2.97
N LEU A 33 -7.17 17.21 3.43
CA LEU A 33 -8.31 17.50 4.31
C LEU A 33 -7.86 17.99 5.69
N ALA A 34 -6.83 17.39 6.26
CA ALA A 34 -6.30 17.78 7.57
C ALA A 34 -5.68 19.17 7.56
N CYS A 35 -5.01 19.55 6.46
CA CYS A 35 -4.42 20.87 6.32
C CYS A 35 -5.48 21.98 6.08
N THR A 36 -6.63 21.64 5.49
CA THR A 36 -7.74 22.61 5.32
C THR A 36 -8.54 22.83 6.59
N ARG A 37 -8.50 21.88 7.53
CA ARG A 37 -9.19 21.98 8.82
C ARG A 37 -8.19 22.30 9.93
N SER A 38 -8.12 23.56 10.32
CA SER A 38 -7.25 24.04 11.41
C SER A 38 -7.41 23.28 12.73
N ASP A 39 -8.63 22.75 12.99
CA ASP A 39 -8.94 21.99 14.20
C ASP A 39 -8.21 20.63 14.28
N TRP A 40 -7.79 20.07 13.15
CA TRP A 40 -7.14 18.77 13.10
C TRP A 40 -5.62 18.87 13.22
N ALA A 41 -5.04 19.99 12.81
CA ALA A 41 -3.60 20.20 12.86
C ALA A 41 -3.05 20.20 14.30
N GLY A 42 -3.88 20.63 15.26
CA GLY A 42 -3.51 20.67 16.68
C GLY A 42 -3.95 19.46 17.51
N ARG A 43 -4.66 18.49 16.92
CA ARG A 43 -5.13 17.31 17.65
C ARG A 43 -4.02 16.30 17.89
N THR A 44 -4.06 15.69 19.05
CA THR A 44 -3.19 14.58 19.41
C THR A 44 -3.98 13.29 19.53
N LEU A 45 -3.37 12.19 19.07
CA LEU A 45 -3.89 10.83 19.25
C LEU A 45 -2.88 10.06 20.09
N ILE A 46 -3.31 9.58 21.28
CA ILE A 46 -2.44 8.84 22.21
C ILE A 46 -1.17 9.65 22.56
N GLY A 47 -1.28 10.95 22.77
CA GLY A 47 -0.15 11.83 23.11
C GLY A 47 0.80 12.17 21.96
N GLN A 48 0.48 11.72 20.74
CA GLN A 48 1.25 12.02 19.53
C GLN A 48 0.42 12.90 18.57
N PRO A 49 1.05 13.70 17.73
CA PRO A 49 0.34 14.48 16.72
C PRO A 49 -0.51 13.58 15.84
N LEU A 50 -1.76 13.98 15.58
CA LEU A 50 -2.74 13.15 14.85
C LEU A 50 -2.24 12.76 13.45
N ILE A 51 -1.73 13.74 12.70
CA ILE A 51 -1.41 13.56 11.28
C ILE A 51 -0.30 12.52 11.07
N PRO A 52 0.90 12.65 11.68
CA PRO A 52 1.95 11.65 11.50
C PRO A 52 1.56 10.28 12.08
N THR A 53 0.74 10.23 13.11
CA THR A 53 0.27 8.97 13.69
C THR A 53 -0.63 8.22 12.70
N VAL A 54 -1.59 8.90 12.07
CA VAL A 54 -2.47 8.30 11.05
C VAL A 54 -1.67 7.85 9.83
N ILE A 55 -0.71 8.65 9.37
CA ILE A 55 0.17 8.29 8.25
C ILE A 55 1.01 7.05 8.61
N GLY A 56 1.58 7.01 9.80
CA GLY A 56 2.36 5.86 10.28
C GLY A 56 1.53 4.57 10.33
N ILE A 57 0.32 4.64 10.88
CA ILE A 57 -0.61 3.50 10.95
C ILE A 57 -1.01 3.04 9.54
N SER A 58 -1.37 3.96 8.65
CA SER A 58 -1.75 3.61 7.28
C SER A 58 -0.60 2.98 6.50
N THR A 59 0.63 3.45 6.72
CA THR A 59 1.84 2.86 6.13
C THR A 59 2.08 1.44 6.65
N ALA A 60 1.94 1.21 7.95
CA ALA A 60 2.04 -0.12 8.54
C ALA A 60 0.97 -1.08 8.01
N VAL A 61 -0.27 -0.61 7.86
CA VAL A 61 -1.36 -1.41 7.28
C VAL A 61 -1.08 -1.75 5.81
N ALA A 62 -0.59 -0.81 5.02
CA ALA A 62 -0.24 -1.04 3.62
C ALA A 62 0.91 -2.06 3.49
N LEU A 63 1.93 -1.97 4.33
CA LEU A 63 3.04 -2.93 4.36
C LEU A 63 2.55 -4.33 4.78
N ALA A 64 1.68 -4.43 5.77
CA ALA A 64 1.07 -5.70 6.18
C ALA A 64 0.24 -6.31 5.05
N ALA A 65 -0.52 -5.50 4.31
CA ALA A 65 -1.27 -5.95 3.14
C ALA A 65 -0.34 -6.47 2.03
N LEU A 66 0.79 -5.80 1.78
CA LEU A 66 1.79 -6.27 0.82
C LEU A 66 2.40 -7.61 1.23
N VAL A 67 2.76 -7.77 2.50
CA VAL A 67 3.23 -9.06 3.03
C VAL A 67 2.19 -10.14 2.84
N LEU A 68 0.92 -9.84 3.13
CA LEU A 68 -0.18 -10.79 2.96
C LEU A 68 -0.33 -11.22 1.49
N VAL A 69 -0.24 -10.28 0.54
CA VAL A 69 -0.26 -10.59 -0.91
C VAL A 69 0.88 -11.52 -1.28
N VAL A 70 2.10 -11.23 -0.82
CA VAL A 70 3.28 -12.07 -1.09
C VAL A 70 3.10 -13.48 -0.52
N VAL A 71 2.64 -13.59 0.74
CA VAL A 71 2.41 -14.89 1.40
C VAL A 71 1.35 -15.70 0.68
N ARG A 72 0.25 -15.06 0.31
CA ARG A 72 -0.82 -15.73 -0.45
C ARG A 72 -0.38 -16.19 -1.83
N ASN A 73 0.43 -15.38 -2.53
CA ASN A 73 0.99 -15.76 -3.82
C ASN A 73 1.95 -16.96 -3.71
N ARG A 74 2.68 -17.08 -2.62
CA ARG A 74 3.53 -18.26 -2.37
C ARG A 74 2.71 -19.51 -2.08
N ALA A 75 1.56 -19.38 -1.42
CA ALA A 75 0.70 -20.49 -1.04
C ALA A 75 -0.20 -20.99 -2.20
N ALA A 76 -0.43 -20.17 -3.23
CA ALA A 76 -1.33 -20.52 -4.35
C ALA A 76 -0.64 -20.44 -5.71
N PRO A 77 0.37 -21.29 -6.00
CA PRO A 77 1.10 -21.25 -7.26
C PRO A 77 0.25 -21.61 -8.49
N ALA A 78 -0.85 -22.34 -8.31
CA ALA A 78 -1.69 -22.84 -9.41
C ALA A 78 -2.50 -21.75 -10.13
N ALA A 79 -2.83 -20.64 -9.48
CA ALA A 79 -3.62 -19.55 -10.09
C ALA A 79 -2.81 -18.73 -11.10
N SER A 80 -1.50 -18.59 -10.91
CA SER A 80 -0.60 -17.87 -11.81
C SER A 80 -0.19 -18.69 -13.03
N ALA A 81 -0.18 -20.02 -12.92
CA ALA A 81 0.27 -20.95 -13.97
C ALA A 81 -0.63 -20.99 -15.20
N ALA A 82 -1.86 -20.42 -15.13
CA ALA A 82 -2.83 -20.46 -16.23
C ALA A 82 -2.55 -19.44 -17.34
N ILE A 83 -1.72 -18.43 -17.14
CA ILE A 83 -1.51 -17.31 -18.08
C ILE A 83 -0.07 -17.23 -18.58
N THR A 84 0.93 -17.50 -17.73
CA THR A 84 2.35 -17.39 -18.05
C THR A 84 3.16 -18.45 -17.31
N ASP A 85 4.46 -18.57 -17.64
CA ASP A 85 5.40 -19.40 -16.89
C ASP A 85 5.30 -19.06 -15.38
N PRO A 86 5.09 -20.05 -14.50
CA PRO A 86 4.93 -19.84 -13.07
C PRO A 86 6.13 -19.13 -12.42
N ARG A 87 7.34 -19.32 -12.94
CA ARG A 87 8.53 -18.62 -12.45
C ARG A 87 8.50 -17.14 -12.78
N PHE A 88 8.15 -16.79 -14.00
CA PHE A 88 8.05 -15.39 -14.46
C PHE A 88 6.97 -14.63 -13.69
N SER A 89 5.79 -15.20 -13.59
CA SER A 89 4.67 -14.62 -12.85
C SER A 89 5.01 -14.36 -11.39
N ARG A 90 5.70 -15.31 -10.75
CA ARG A 90 6.14 -15.16 -9.36
C ARG A 90 7.20 -14.06 -9.21
N GLN A 91 8.16 -13.97 -10.14
CA GLN A 91 9.18 -12.92 -10.11
C GLN A 91 8.57 -11.53 -10.30
N VAL A 92 7.62 -11.39 -11.23
CA VAL A 92 6.89 -10.13 -11.45
C VAL A 92 6.08 -9.72 -10.21
N ALA A 93 5.37 -10.67 -9.59
CA ALA A 93 4.61 -10.41 -8.37
C ALA A 93 5.50 -9.99 -7.20
N LEU A 94 6.62 -10.68 -6.99
CA LEU A 94 7.57 -10.35 -5.93
C LEU A 94 8.30 -9.03 -6.20
N GLY A 95 8.71 -8.79 -7.43
CA GLY A 95 9.34 -7.54 -7.85
C GLY A 95 8.39 -6.35 -7.68
N GLY A 96 7.14 -6.50 -8.12
CA GLY A 96 6.09 -5.50 -7.96
C GLY A 96 5.77 -5.19 -6.50
N ALA A 97 5.66 -6.23 -5.66
CA ALA A 97 5.45 -6.07 -4.22
C ALA A 97 6.65 -5.37 -3.54
N GLY A 98 7.88 -5.71 -3.93
CA GLY A 98 9.08 -5.06 -3.43
C GLY A 98 9.14 -3.58 -3.79
N LEU A 99 8.87 -3.24 -5.04
CA LEU A 99 8.81 -1.85 -5.50
C LEU A 99 7.69 -1.06 -4.79
N ALA A 100 6.52 -1.67 -4.64
CA ALA A 100 5.41 -1.08 -3.91
C ALA A 100 5.76 -0.83 -2.44
N ALA A 101 6.46 -1.77 -1.78
CA ALA A 101 6.92 -1.61 -0.41
C ALA A 101 7.89 -0.42 -0.27
N ILE A 102 8.86 -0.30 -1.17
CA ILE A 102 9.79 0.83 -1.19
C ILE A 102 9.04 2.14 -1.40
N ALA A 103 8.10 2.18 -2.35
CA ALA A 103 7.30 3.38 -2.63
C ALA A 103 6.42 3.78 -1.44
N VAL A 104 5.79 2.81 -0.77
CA VAL A 104 4.97 3.04 0.43
C VAL A 104 5.82 3.57 1.59
N LEU A 105 6.98 2.98 1.84
CA LEU A 105 7.91 3.43 2.87
C LEU A 105 8.41 4.85 2.60
N TRP A 106 8.86 5.11 1.38
CA TRP A 106 9.34 6.42 0.97
C TRP A 106 8.27 7.50 1.14
N GLN A 107 7.07 7.21 0.66
CA GLN A 107 5.94 8.12 0.74
C GLN A 107 5.50 8.37 2.19
N GLY A 108 5.42 7.33 3.00
CA GLY A 108 5.10 7.45 4.42
C GLY A 108 6.13 8.27 5.18
N LEU A 109 7.41 7.99 4.97
CA LEU A 109 8.51 8.73 5.59
C LEU A 109 8.51 10.20 5.17
N PHE A 110 8.40 10.46 3.87
CA PHE A 110 8.36 11.83 3.35
C PHE A 110 7.17 12.60 3.90
N SER A 111 6.00 12.00 3.98
CA SER A 111 4.80 12.63 4.51
C SER A 111 4.93 12.95 6.01
N ILE A 112 5.55 12.07 6.80
CA ILE A 112 5.80 12.31 8.22
C ILE A 112 6.79 13.48 8.41
N LEU A 113 7.81 13.57 7.58
CA LEU A 113 8.81 14.63 7.67
C LEU A 113 8.30 15.98 7.13
N ALA A 114 7.42 15.96 6.13
CA ALA A 114 6.91 17.15 5.46
C ALA A 114 5.66 17.75 6.12
N VAL A 115 4.94 16.97 6.91
CA VAL A 115 3.68 17.37 7.54
C VAL A 115 3.78 18.52 8.56
N PRO A 116 4.92 18.79 9.20
CA PRO A 116 5.04 20.04 9.96
C PRO A 116 4.77 21.29 9.14
N ALA A 117 4.60 21.17 7.85
CA ALA A 117 4.44 22.26 6.88
C ALA A 117 3.01 22.50 6.39
N CYS A 118 1.99 22.16 7.17
CA CYS A 118 0.64 22.71 6.98
C CYS A 118 0.61 24.19 7.42
N TYR A 119 1.11 25.05 6.59
CA TYR A 119 0.98 26.48 6.81
C TYR A 119 -0.08 27.09 5.90
#